data_5cc7e3a7c1052c00bc5d4809ed48f482
#
_entry.id   5cc7e3a7c1052c00bc5d4809ed48f482
#
_cell.length_a   1.000
_cell.length_b   1.000
_cell.length_c   1.000
_cell.angle_alpha   90.00
_cell.angle_beta   90.00
_cell.angle_gamma   90.00
#
_symmetry.space_group_name_H-M   'P 1'
#
loop_
_entity.id
_entity.type
_entity.pdbx_description
1 polymer ?
#
loop_
_entity_poly.entity_id
_entity_poly.type
_entity_poly.pdbx_seq_one_letter_code
_entity_poly.pdbx_strand_id
1 'polypeptide(L)'
;NYLMFPTVNLAQSGDTSEMAVERFDKDVLPFQPSYLLILIGSNSLRAGVPAEDVIADLKTIKEKCLSHHIRPVFLTIPPLNPAHIKRAFDEPTAENWQSLIAAVNAYIRTQVHIDITPGMADSHGILRPELAVDGIHLDPPGKKMIGAAINNAWKGILALPDTAWQED
;
A
#
# COMPACT_ATOMS: atom_id res chain seq x y z
N ASN A 1 -14.41 -3.88 -9.71
CA ASN A 1 -13.18 -3.13 -10.00
C ASN A 1 -13.52 -1.65 -10.18
N TYR A 2 -12.84 -0.77 -9.47
CA TYR A 2 -13.04 0.69 -9.55
C TYR A 2 -11.99 1.38 -10.44
N LEU A 3 -11.03 0.63 -11.02
CA LEU A 3 -10.03 1.16 -11.92
C LEU A 3 -10.56 1.23 -13.36
N MET A 4 -10.17 2.29 -14.08
CA MET A 4 -10.62 2.58 -15.44
C MET A 4 -9.67 2.00 -16.51
N PHE A 5 -8.81 1.06 -16.13
CA PHE A 5 -7.87 0.37 -17.03
C PHE A 5 -7.77 -1.12 -16.64
N PRO A 6 -7.35 -1.99 -17.57
CA PRO A 6 -7.22 -3.42 -17.29
C PRO A 6 -6.23 -3.71 -16.17
N THR A 7 -6.63 -4.49 -15.19
CA THR A 7 -5.80 -4.87 -14.04
C THR A 7 -6.02 -6.31 -13.64
N VAL A 8 -4.97 -6.92 -13.09
CA VAL A 8 -5.03 -8.19 -12.36
C VAL A 8 -4.82 -7.88 -10.88
N ASN A 9 -5.68 -8.41 -10.02
CA ASN A 9 -5.55 -8.25 -8.58
C ASN A 9 -4.81 -9.45 -7.99
N LEU A 10 -3.61 -9.20 -7.46
CA LEU A 10 -2.74 -10.19 -6.82
C LEU A 10 -2.73 -10.06 -5.29
N ALA A 11 -3.57 -9.18 -4.72
CA ALA A 11 -3.61 -8.96 -3.28
C ALA A 11 -4.09 -10.23 -2.54
N GLN A 12 -3.43 -10.52 -1.42
CA GLN A 12 -3.81 -11.59 -0.51
C GLN A 12 -4.06 -11.01 0.87
N SER A 13 -5.17 -11.43 1.49
CA SER A 13 -5.49 -11.01 2.86
C SER A 13 -4.46 -11.55 3.84
N GLY A 14 -4.02 -10.71 4.78
CA GLY A 14 -3.05 -11.09 5.80
C GLY A 14 -1.59 -10.97 5.39
N ASP A 15 -1.27 -10.66 4.13
CA ASP A 15 0.12 -10.51 3.71
C ASP A 15 0.87 -9.47 4.53
N THR A 16 2.08 -9.84 4.94
CA THR A 16 3.13 -8.93 5.41
C THR A 16 3.97 -8.42 4.24
N SER A 17 4.80 -7.42 4.49
CA SER A 17 5.73 -6.93 3.46
C SER A 17 6.75 -8.00 3.06
N GLU A 18 7.24 -8.80 4.00
CA GLU A 18 8.13 -9.94 3.76
C GLU A 18 7.49 -10.99 2.84
N MET A 19 6.24 -11.39 3.14
CA MET A 19 5.49 -12.34 2.29
C MET A 19 5.30 -11.82 0.86
N ALA A 20 5.09 -10.52 0.68
CA ALA A 20 4.99 -9.92 -0.65
C ALA A 20 6.30 -10.02 -1.43
N VAL A 21 7.45 -9.85 -0.77
CA VAL A 21 8.78 -10.09 -1.37
C VAL A 21 8.93 -11.56 -1.79
N GLU A 22 8.60 -12.50 -0.90
CA GLU A 22 8.77 -13.93 -1.14
C GLU A 22 7.97 -14.44 -2.35
N ARG A 23 6.72 -13.96 -2.51
CA ARG A 23 5.85 -14.41 -3.59
C ARG A 23 5.96 -13.65 -4.89
N PHE A 24 6.80 -12.60 -4.96
CA PHE A 24 6.91 -11.73 -6.12
C PHE A 24 7.17 -12.49 -7.42
N ASP A 25 8.19 -13.36 -7.44
CA ASP A 25 8.61 -14.06 -8.66
C ASP A 25 7.51 -15.01 -9.15
N LYS A 26 6.82 -15.67 -8.22
CA LYS A 26 5.76 -16.62 -8.55
C LYS A 26 4.47 -15.95 -9.01
N ASP A 27 4.09 -14.85 -8.36
CA ASP A 27 2.75 -14.27 -8.51
C ASP A 27 2.73 -13.06 -9.46
N VAL A 28 3.83 -12.31 -9.57
CA VAL A 28 3.89 -11.09 -10.39
C VAL A 28 4.48 -11.37 -11.78
N LEU A 29 5.64 -12.04 -11.85
CA LEU A 29 6.37 -12.20 -13.10
C LEU A 29 5.59 -12.93 -14.20
N PRO A 30 4.76 -13.94 -13.93
CA PRO A 30 4.00 -14.63 -14.99
C PRO A 30 3.06 -13.71 -15.78
N PHE A 31 2.62 -12.60 -15.19
CA PHE A 31 1.75 -11.62 -15.86
C PHE A 31 2.51 -10.62 -16.70
N GLN A 32 3.82 -10.49 -16.55
CA GLN A 32 4.66 -9.50 -17.25
C GLN A 32 4.02 -8.10 -17.27
N PRO A 33 3.65 -7.54 -16.11
CA PRO A 33 2.95 -6.26 -16.06
C PRO A 33 3.89 -5.13 -16.44
N SER A 34 3.37 -4.07 -17.07
CA SER A 34 4.14 -2.85 -17.31
C SER A 34 4.28 -2.02 -16.03
N TYR A 35 3.28 -2.08 -15.16
CA TYR A 35 3.22 -1.37 -13.88
C TYR A 35 2.78 -2.33 -12.76
N LEU A 36 3.33 -2.13 -11.57
CA LEU A 36 2.88 -2.80 -10.35
C LEU A 36 2.42 -1.73 -9.34
N LEU A 37 1.12 -1.70 -9.04
CA LEU A 37 0.60 -0.90 -7.93
C LEU A 37 0.83 -1.66 -6.62
N ILE A 38 1.52 -1.04 -5.65
CA ILE A 38 1.96 -1.69 -4.42
C ILE A 38 1.29 -1.03 -3.23
N LEU A 39 0.43 -1.77 -2.55
CA LEU A 39 -0.16 -1.41 -1.26
C LEU A 39 0.06 -2.57 -0.31
N ILE A 40 1.11 -2.48 0.50
CA ILE A 40 1.52 -3.50 1.46
C ILE A 40 2.14 -2.84 2.70
N GLY A 41 2.10 -3.50 3.85
CA GLY A 41 2.72 -3.07 5.08
C GLY A 41 1.75 -2.87 6.25
N SER A 42 0.45 -2.72 6.03
CA SER A 42 -0.53 -2.53 7.10
C SER A 42 -0.47 -3.64 8.15
N ASN A 43 -0.37 -4.91 7.75
CA ASN A 43 -0.28 -6.02 8.67
C ASN A 43 1.04 -6.04 9.46
N SER A 44 2.16 -5.77 8.78
CA SER A 44 3.47 -5.68 9.42
C SER A 44 3.50 -4.57 10.48
N LEU A 45 3.05 -3.36 10.11
CA LEU A 45 3.09 -2.19 10.99
C LEU A 45 2.07 -2.28 12.12
N ARG A 46 0.91 -2.89 11.89
CA ARG A 46 -0.06 -3.22 12.93
C ARG A 46 0.55 -4.14 13.99
N ALA A 47 1.32 -5.11 13.57
CA ALA A 47 2.02 -6.05 14.46
C ALA A 47 3.26 -5.45 15.14
N GLY A 48 3.66 -4.22 14.78
CA GLY A 48 4.81 -3.54 15.39
C GLY A 48 6.15 -3.85 14.72
N VAL A 49 6.15 -4.38 13.51
CA VAL A 49 7.38 -4.53 12.72
C VAL A 49 8.01 -3.15 12.53
N PRO A 50 9.33 -3.00 12.76
CA PRO A 50 10.02 -1.73 12.57
C PRO A 50 9.81 -1.14 11.17
N ALA A 51 9.67 0.19 11.07
CA ALA A 51 9.45 0.85 9.80
C ALA A 51 10.58 0.61 8.80
N GLU A 52 11.83 0.55 9.29
CA GLU A 52 13.01 0.26 8.48
C GLU A 52 12.97 -1.10 7.81
N ASP A 53 12.39 -2.11 8.45
CA ASP A 53 12.26 -3.46 7.88
C ASP A 53 11.23 -3.47 6.75
N VAL A 54 10.08 -2.82 6.97
CA VAL A 54 9.07 -2.66 5.92
C VAL A 54 9.61 -1.86 4.74
N ILE A 55 10.37 -0.78 5.00
CA ILE A 55 11.02 0.01 3.95
C ILE A 55 12.04 -0.83 3.17
N ALA A 56 12.81 -1.69 3.85
CA ALA A 56 13.74 -2.61 3.20
C ALA A 56 13.02 -3.58 2.25
N ASP A 57 11.87 -4.11 2.67
CA ASP A 57 11.03 -4.96 1.82
C ASP A 57 10.51 -4.19 0.60
N LEU A 58 10.03 -2.97 0.77
CA LEU A 58 9.57 -2.12 -0.34
C LEU A 58 10.70 -1.81 -1.33
N LYS A 59 11.91 -1.55 -0.85
CA LYS A 59 13.10 -1.38 -1.69
C LYS A 59 13.41 -2.64 -2.49
N THR A 60 13.35 -3.80 -1.85
CA THR A 60 13.55 -5.09 -2.52
C THR A 60 12.50 -5.32 -3.62
N ILE A 61 11.22 -5.01 -3.36
CA ILE A 61 10.17 -5.10 -4.39
C ILE A 61 10.47 -4.11 -5.54
N LYS A 62 10.90 -2.88 -5.24
CA LYS A 62 11.30 -1.91 -6.27
C LYS A 62 12.42 -2.45 -7.15
N GLU A 63 13.48 -2.98 -6.54
CA GLU A 63 14.63 -3.55 -7.27
C GLU A 63 14.20 -4.72 -8.17
N LYS A 64 13.37 -5.63 -7.64
CA LYS A 64 12.80 -6.74 -8.42
C LYS A 64 11.97 -6.24 -9.61
N CYS A 65 11.12 -5.24 -9.41
CA CYS A 65 10.36 -4.61 -10.48
C CYS A 65 11.28 -4.08 -11.58
N LEU A 66 12.24 -3.24 -11.22
CA LEU A 66 13.12 -2.56 -12.18
C LEU A 66 14.00 -3.55 -12.95
N SER A 67 14.49 -4.61 -12.29
CA SER A 67 15.28 -5.67 -12.95
C SER A 67 14.48 -6.47 -14.00
N HIS A 68 13.15 -6.43 -13.92
CA HIS A 68 12.24 -7.09 -14.87
C HIS A 68 11.47 -6.09 -15.76
N HIS A 69 11.93 -4.84 -15.84
CA HIS A 69 11.30 -3.77 -16.62
C HIS A 69 9.85 -3.47 -16.23
N ILE A 70 9.51 -3.69 -14.97
CA ILE A 70 8.23 -3.33 -14.36
C ILE A 70 8.38 -1.98 -13.66
N ARG A 71 7.42 -1.07 -13.83
CA ARG A 71 7.41 0.24 -13.16
C ARG A 71 6.60 0.16 -11.86
N PRO A 72 7.25 0.16 -10.67
CA PRO A 72 6.54 0.14 -9.40
C PRO A 72 5.91 1.49 -9.10
N VAL A 73 4.67 1.49 -8.64
CA VAL A 73 3.95 2.67 -8.16
C VAL A 73 3.45 2.36 -6.76
N PHE A 74 4.01 3.02 -5.77
CA PHE A 74 3.63 2.82 -4.38
C PHE A 74 2.36 3.58 -4.04
N LEU A 75 1.49 2.96 -3.25
CA LEU A 75 0.34 3.61 -2.65
C LEU A 75 0.64 3.87 -1.17
N THR A 76 0.28 5.05 -0.68
CA THR A 76 0.42 5.35 0.74
C THR A 76 -0.45 4.42 1.58
N ILE A 77 0.06 4.01 2.73
CA ILE A 77 -0.61 3.07 3.63
C ILE A 77 -1.72 3.83 4.38
N PRO A 78 -2.98 3.33 4.33
CA PRO A 78 -4.08 3.91 5.08
C PRO A 78 -3.86 3.87 6.60
N PRO A 79 -4.49 4.77 7.35
CA PRO A 79 -4.54 4.67 8.81
C PRO A 79 -5.28 3.40 9.26
N LEU A 80 -5.13 3.04 10.53
CA LEU A 80 -5.81 1.92 11.16
C LEU A 80 -6.86 2.40 12.16
N ASN A 81 -7.79 1.51 12.53
CA ASN A 81 -8.68 1.68 13.66
C ASN A 81 -8.46 0.55 14.68
N PRO A 82 -7.58 0.73 15.66
CA PRO A 82 -7.22 -0.32 16.62
C PRO A 82 -8.40 -0.90 17.41
N ALA A 83 -9.38 -0.07 17.75
CA ALA A 83 -10.56 -0.54 18.48
C ALA A 83 -11.41 -1.51 17.63
N HIS A 84 -11.54 -1.24 16.34
CA HIS A 84 -12.25 -2.11 15.41
C HIS A 84 -11.46 -3.38 15.11
N ILE A 85 -10.14 -3.28 14.94
CA ILE A 85 -9.26 -4.44 14.76
C ILE A 85 -9.39 -5.38 15.96
N LYS A 86 -9.29 -4.85 17.19
CA LYS A 86 -9.44 -5.64 18.41
C LYS A 86 -10.79 -6.35 18.49
N ARG A 87 -11.86 -5.65 18.10
CA ARG A 87 -13.21 -6.22 18.09
C ARG A 87 -13.39 -7.32 17.05
N ALA A 88 -12.80 -7.14 15.86
CA ALA A 88 -12.99 -8.05 14.74
C ALA A 88 -12.12 -9.31 14.82
N PHE A 89 -10.88 -9.17 15.31
CA PHE A 89 -9.86 -10.23 15.24
C PHE A 89 -9.35 -10.70 16.61
N ASP A 90 -9.74 -10.02 17.67
CA ASP A 90 -9.16 -10.19 19.03
C ASP A 90 -7.63 -10.02 19.08
N GLU A 91 -7.07 -9.26 18.14
CA GLU A 91 -5.64 -9.00 18.02
C GLU A 91 -5.29 -7.58 18.43
N PRO A 92 -4.14 -7.37 19.10
CA PRO A 92 -3.67 -6.03 19.43
C PRO A 92 -3.11 -5.31 18.19
N THR A 93 -3.12 -3.98 18.27
CA THR A 93 -2.36 -3.10 17.37
C THR A 93 -1.22 -2.49 18.17
N ALA A 94 -0.02 -2.41 17.59
CA ALA A 94 1.13 -1.78 18.23
C ALA A 94 0.80 -0.33 18.66
N GLU A 95 1.22 0.07 19.85
CA GLU A 95 0.90 1.41 20.39
C GLU A 95 1.45 2.54 19.51
N ASN A 96 2.61 2.31 18.89
CA ASN A 96 3.29 3.26 18.01
C ASN A 96 2.92 3.15 16.52
N TRP A 97 1.83 2.47 16.18
CA TRP A 97 1.45 2.20 14.79
C TRP A 97 1.36 3.46 13.92
N GLN A 98 0.91 4.59 14.48
CA GLN A 98 0.80 5.85 13.73
C GLN A 98 2.17 6.36 13.30
N SER A 99 3.17 6.32 14.18
CA SER A 99 4.52 6.73 13.84
C SER A 99 5.20 5.77 12.87
N LEU A 100 4.92 4.46 12.97
CA LEU A 100 5.41 3.45 12.03
C LEU A 100 4.83 3.70 10.63
N ILE A 101 3.51 3.88 10.50
CA ILE A 101 2.87 4.20 9.20
C ILE A 101 3.40 5.53 8.66
N ALA A 102 3.55 6.56 9.51
CA ALA A 102 4.06 7.85 9.07
C ALA A 102 5.48 7.74 8.49
N ALA A 103 6.36 6.97 9.13
CA ALA A 103 7.72 6.74 8.64
C ALA A 103 7.75 6.02 7.29
N VAL A 104 6.96 4.96 7.12
CA VAL A 104 6.89 4.23 5.85
C VAL A 104 6.25 5.11 4.76
N ASN A 105 5.19 5.86 5.07
CA ASN A 105 4.58 6.78 4.11
C ASN A 105 5.52 7.94 3.72
N ALA A 106 6.40 8.39 4.64
CA ALA A 106 7.42 9.37 4.30
C ALA A 106 8.38 8.81 3.24
N TYR A 107 8.84 7.56 3.38
CA TYR A 107 9.63 6.88 2.37
C TYR A 107 8.84 6.73 1.05
N ILE A 108 7.59 6.24 1.10
CA ILE A 108 6.75 6.07 -0.09
C ILE A 108 6.65 7.37 -0.89
N ARG A 109 6.51 8.52 -0.21
CA ARG A 109 6.42 9.84 -0.87
C ARG A 109 7.71 10.30 -1.53
N THR A 110 8.84 9.68 -1.26
CA THR A 110 10.08 9.93 -2.02
C THR A 110 10.16 9.14 -3.33
N GLN A 111 9.27 8.19 -3.53
CA GLN A 111 9.21 7.31 -4.70
C GLN A 111 8.09 7.74 -5.67
N VAL A 112 8.03 7.11 -6.85
CA VAL A 112 6.82 7.23 -7.68
C VAL A 112 5.65 6.63 -6.91
N HIS A 113 4.68 7.45 -6.56
CA HIS A 113 3.60 7.07 -5.67
C HIS A 113 2.26 7.74 -6.01
N ILE A 114 1.22 7.23 -5.42
CA ILE A 114 -0.11 7.84 -5.38
C ILE A 114 -0.54 7.93 -3.93
N ASP A 115 -0.84 9.13 -3.44
CA ASP A 115 -1.39 9.32 -2.10
C ASP A 115 -2.89 8.97 -2.12
N ILE A 116 -3.24 7.85 -1.48
CA ILE A 116 -4.61 7.36 -1.40
C ILE A 116 -5.29 7.70 -0.06
N THR A 117 -4.56 8.30 0.88
CA THR A 117 -5.02 8.49 2.27
C THR A 117 -5.83 9.76 2.56
N PRO A 118 -5.83 10.81 1.72
CA PRO A 118 -6.62 12.01 2.02
C PRO A 118 -8.08 11.69 2.30
N GLY A 119 -8.58 12.19 3.44
CA GLY A 119 -9.97 11.99 3.86
C GLY A 119 -10.28 10.62 4.50
N MET A 120 -9.28 9.75 4.72
CA MET A 120 -9.51 8.44 5.34
C MET A 120 -9.48 8.48 6.87
N ALA A 121 -8.77 9.43 7.47
CA ALA A 121 -8.66 9.55 8.92
C ALA A 121 -9.68 10.55 9.51
N ASP A 122 -10.04 10.32 10.77
CA ASP A 122 -10.72 11.28 11.60
C ASP A 122 -9.74 12.33 12.19
N SER A 123 -10.23 13.19 13.08
CA SER A 123 -9.42 14.23 13.74
C SER A 123 -8.31 13.69 14.66
N HIS A 124 -8.34 12.40 15.00
CA HIS A 124 -7.33 11.72 15.82
C HIS A 124 -6.36 10.88 14.96
N GLY A 125 -6.47 10.93 13.64
CA GLY A 125 -5.66 10.13 12.73
C GLY A 125 -6.06 8.66 12.64
N ILE A 126 -7.27 8.31 13.10
CA ILE A 126 -7.81 6.95 13.13
C ILE A 126 -8.66 6.73 11.87
N LEU A 127 -8.56 5.56 11.27
CA LEU A 127 -9.36 5.19 10.10
C LEU A 127 -10.86 5.31 10.42
N ARG A 128 -11.56 6.07 9.60
CA ARG A 128 -12.98 6.32 9.74
C ARG A 128 -13.77 5.01 9.63
N PRO A 129 -14.68 4.72 10.57
CA PRO A 129 -15.35 3.42 10.68
C PRO A 129 -16.21 3.05 9.46
N GLU A 130 -16.74 4.03 8.75
CA GLU A 130 -17.53 3.82 7.53
C GLU A 130 -16.69 3.38 6.34
N LEU A 131 -15.35 3.48 6.42
CA LEU A 131 -14.44 3.05 5.36
C LEU A 131 -13.92 1.63 5.56
N ALA A 132 -13.91 1.14 6.82
CA ALA A 132 -13.47 -0.20 7.16
C ALA A 132 -14.10 -0.65 8.48
N VAL A 133 -15.08 -1.52 8.41
CA VAL A 133 -15.82 -2.01 9.60
C VAL A 133 -14.92 -2.79 10.56
N ASP A 134 -13.94 -3.52 10.05
CA ASP A 134 -12.96 -4.26 10.84
C ASP A 134 -11.73 -3.43 11.25
N GLY A 135 -11.61 -2.20 10.75
CA GLY A 135 -10.55 -1.27 11.11
C GLY A 135 -9.27 -1.36 10.28
N ILE A 136 -9.19 -2.25 9.30
CA ILE A 136 -8.01 -2.43 8.45
C ILE A 136 -8.36 -2.69 6.98
N HIS A 137 -9.33 -3.56 6.69
CA HIS A 137 -9.72 -3.89 5.31
C HIS A 137 -10.80 -2.93 4.83
N LEU A 138 -10.46 -2.15 3.79
CA LEU A 138 -11.38 -1.15 3.27
C LEU A 138 -12.62 -1.81 2.65
N ASP A 139 -13.78 -1.32 3.06
CA ASP A 139 -15.09 -1.63 2.50
C ASP A 139 -15.33 -0.86 1.18
N PRO A 140 -16.44 -1.10 0.47
CA PRO A 140 -16.71 -0.43 -0.81
C PRO A 140 -16.52 1.09 -0.82
N PRO A 141 -16.92 1.86 0.22
CA PRO A 141 -16.65 3.30 0.24
C PRO A 141 -15.15 3.63 0.20
N GLY A 142 -14.34 2.97 1.03
CA GLY A 142 -12.88 3.14 1.05
C GLY A 142 -12.21 2.68 -0.25
N LYS A 143 -12.67 1.56 -0.81
CA LYS A 143 -12.19 1.06 -2.11
C LYS A 143 -12.49 2.03 -3.26
N LYS A 144 -13.63 2.71 -3.23
CA LYS A 144 -13.98 3.76 -4.20
C LYS A 144 -13.03 4.96 -4.08
N MET A 145 -12.66 5.36 -2.88
CA MET A 145 -11.70 6.44 -2.65
C MET A 145 -10.34 6.08 -3.26
N ILE A 146 -9.83 4.87 -3.02
CA ILE A 146 -8.59 4.39 -3.65
C ILE A 146 -8.70 4.41 -5.17
N GLY A 147 -9.75 3.83 -5.72
CA GLY A 147 -9.98 3.78 -7.17
C GLY A 147 -10.01 5.17 -7.79
N ALA A 148 -10.67 6.14 -7.15
CA ALA A 148 -10.72 7.53 -7.60
C ALA A 148 -9.32 8.18 -7.56
N ALA A 149 -8.56 8.01 -6.49
CA ALA A 149 -7.20 8.54 -6.36
C ALA A 149 -6.28 7.99 -7.47
N ILE A 150 -6.32 6.68 -7.71
CA ILE A 150 -5.51 6.03 -8.75
C ILE A 150 -5.92 6.53 -10.14
N ASN A 151 -7.22 6.54 -10.47
CA ASN A 151 -7.71 6.99 -11.77
C ASN A 151 -7.32 8.45 -12.05
N ASN A 152 -7.44 9.32 -11.05
CA ASN A 152 -7.08 10.73 -11.17
C ASN A 152 -5.57 10.94 -11.40
N ALA A 153 -4.72 10.14 -10.76
CA ALA A 153 -3.26 10.25 -10.87
C ALA A 153 -2.70 9.54 -12.12
N TRP A 154 -3.43 8.57 -12.71
CA TRP A 154 -2.87 7.62 -13.65
C TRP A 154 -2.31 8.25 -14.93
N LYS A 155 -2.98 9.25 -15.47
CA LYS A 155 -2.47 9.98 -16.65
C LYS A 155 -1.11 10.63 -16.37
N GLY A 156 -0.92 11.17 -15.16
CA GLY A 156 0.35 11.73 -14.72
C GLY A 156 1.44 10.68 -14.59
N ILE A 157 1.10 9.50 -14.03
CA ILE A 157 2.02 8.37 -13.92
C ILE A 157 2.49 7.91 -15.31
N LEU A 158 1.57 7.75 -16.26
CA LEU A 158 1.90 7.36 -17.64
C LEU A 158 2.80 8.37 -18.36
N ALA A 159 2.74 9.64 -18.00
CA ALA A 159 3.55 10.70 -18.59
C ALA A 159 4.94 10.84 -17.99
N LEU A 160 5.27 10.11 -16.91
CA LEU A 160 6.59 10.17 -16.27
C LEU A 160 7.66 9.56 -17.18
N PRO A 161 8.86 10.18 -17.25
CA PRO A 161 10.00 9.59 -17.93
C PRO A 161 10.52 8.40 -17.15
N ASP A 162 11.20 7.45 -17.81
CA ASP A 162 11.78 6.27 -17.15
C ASP A 162 12.77 6.62 -16.04
N THR A 163 13.42 7.77 -16.14
CA THR A 163 14.33 8.30 -15.10
C THR A 163 13.64 8.55 -13.76
N ALA A 164 12.32 8.75 -13.73
CA ALA A 164 11.56 8.94 -12.49
C ALA A 164 11.64 7.72 -11.53
N TRP A 165 11.93 6.54 -12.05
CA TRP A 165 12.08 5.31 -11.26
C TRP A 165 13.52 5.01 -10.84
N GLN A 166 14.49 5.77 -11.32
CA GLN A 166 15.93 5.53 -11.10
C GLN A 166 16.49 6.34 -9.90
N GLU A 167 15.75 7.34 -9.43
CA GLU A 167 16.14 8.15 -8.28
C GLU A 167 15.85 7.40 -6.97
N ASP A 168 16.83 7.37 -6.07
CA ASP A 168 16.69 6.85 -4.70
C ASP A 168 16.20 7.94 -3.74
#